data_b799d829af0d821da72937096c36d216
#
_entry.id   b799d829af0d821da72937096c36d216
#
_cell.length_a   1.000
_cell.length_b   1.000
_cell.length_c   1.000
_cell.angle_alpha   90.00
_cell.angle_beta   90.00
_cell.angle_gamma   90.00
#
_symmetry.space_group_name_H-M   'P 1'
#
loop_
_entity.id
_entity.type
_entity.pdbx_description
1 polymer ?
#
loop_
_entity_poly.entity_id
_entity_poly.type
_entity_poly.pdbx_seq_one_letter_code
_entity_poly.pdbx_strand_id
1 'polypeptide(L)'
;MAISVVWLKRDLRLSDHAPLLDAAQSGLPVLLVYCFEPILLDDPHYDERHWRFVGESLNDIQSRLPDGALYISAEGALETLENLRQTHGIAHLFSHQEVGLNNTFERDKAVQVWCDEQNVNWEETPVGAVIRGLTHRKTWDKHWQKVMRAPLADCDLSTISWVTASAETLPNRVEQYLQPTVESEHFQQGGEAAAWQTLNGFYEDRGKSYAYSLSSPTLSQTHCSRISPYLAWGNVSLRQVYQTVLKHWSVPGWRRSLVAFSSRLHWHCHFIQKFESESSMEFQPVNRGYLELPRITGDVAQQRLTAWKKGKTGFPMVDASMRCLQATGYLNFRMRAMLVSFLCHHLALDWRHGVQHLARVFLDFEPGIHYSQFQMQAGVTGINTIRIYNPVKQGEEKDPDGVFVKTWLPELAEVPVPLVHSPWLLSPMEQMLYAVNVGEDYPAPIVDLKQSYAEAQALLWRWRKLPDVQREAYRLLKRHVRPD
;
A
#
# COMPACT_ATOMS: atom_id res chain seq x y z
N MET A 1 -0.39 -17.24 36.44
CA MET A 1 0.96 -17.56 35.89
C MET A 1 1.21 -16.51 34.83
N ALA A 2 2.36 -15.85 34.79
CA ALA A 2 2.62 -14.81 33.80
C ALA A 2 2.72 -15.40 32.40
N ILE A 3 2.34 -14.63 31.38
CA ILE A 3 2.32 -15.03 29.98
C ILE A 3 3.21 -14.16 29.11
N SER A 4 3.54 -14.65 27.92
CA SER A 4 4.12 -13.90 26.82
C SER A 4 3.02 -13.54 25.82
N VAL A 5 2.89 -12.27 25.48
CA VAL A 5 1.94 -11.79 24.49
C VAL A 5 2.68 -11.48 23.19
N VAL A 6 2.17 -11.97 22.07
CA VAL A 6 2.60 -11.57 20.73
C VAL A 6 1.53 -10.65 20.14
N TRP A 7 1.84 -9.37 20.05
CA TRP A 7 0.94 -8.38 19.52
C TRP A 7 1.11 -8.25 18.01
N LEU A 8 0.14 -8.80 17.28
CA LEU A 8 0.06 -8.72 15.82
C LEU A 8 -0.42 -7.33 15.39
N LYS A 9 0.23 -6.77 14.39
CA LYS A 9 -0.12 -5.46 13.79
C LYS A 9 -0.31 -5.62 12.28
N ARG A 10 0.75 -5.43 11.49
CA ARG A 10 0.78 -5.63 10.03
C ARG A 10 1.68 -6.82 9.66
N ASP A 11 1.51 -7.92 10.35
CA ASP A 11 2.34 -9.13 10.27
C ASP A 11 1.51 -10.41 10.43
N LEU A 12 0.36 -10.44 9.73
CA LEU A 12 -0.70 -11.44 9.87
C LEU A 12 -0.31 -12.79 9.27
N ARG A 13 0.67 -13.47 9.89
CA ARG A 13 1.21 -14.78 9.51
C ARG A 13 1.78 -15.51 10.73
N LEU A 14 2.01 -16.81 10.58
CA LEU A 14 2.67 -17.64 11.61
C LEU A 14 4.07 -18.08 11.17
N SER A 15 4.42 -18.02 9.91
CA SER A 15 5.75 -18.37 9.39
C SER A 15 6.63 -17.13 9.21
N ASP A 16 7.94 -17.30 9.36
CA ASP A 16 8.94 -16.20 9.36
C ASP A 16 8.53 -15.04 10.29
N HIS A 17 8.14 -15.40 11.52
CA HIS A 17 7.58 -14.46 12.50
C HIS A 17 8.47 -14.39 13.73
N ALA A 18 9.45 -13.48 13.73
CA ALA A 18 10.44 -13.38 14.81
C ALA A 18 9.81 -13.14 16.20
N PRO A 19 8.83 -12.24 16.40
CA PRO A 19 8.17 -12.09 17.70
C PRO A 19 7.53 -13.38 18.24
N LEU A 20 6.97 -14.22 17.35
CA LEU A 20 6.40 -15.50 17.75
C LEU A 20 7.50 -16.50 18.15
N LEU A 21 8.60 -16.53 17.39
CA LEU A 21 9.76 -17.36 17.72
C LEU A 21 10.36 -16.95 19.07
N ASP A 22 10.53 -15.65 19.31
CA ASP A 22 11.08 -15.12 20.58
C ASP A 22 10.14 -15.43 21.76
N ALA A 23 8.82 -15.29 21.55
CA ALA A 23 7.82 -15.66 22.55
C ALA A 23 7.85 -17.17 22.88
N ALA A 24 7.96 -18.03 21.85
CA ALA A 24 8.10 -19.48 22.04
C ALA A 24 9.35 -19.84 22.85
N GLN A 25 10.44 -19.10 22.65
CA GLN A 25 11.71 -19.31 23.37
C GLN A 25 11.72 -18.74 24.80
N SER A 26 10.74 -17.89 25.16
CA SER A 26 10.64 -17.33 26.52
C SER A 26 10.35 -18.38 27.61
N GLY A 27 9.83 -19.53 27.21
CA GLY A 27 9.42 -20.60 28.12
C GLY A 27 8.11 -20.32 28.86
N LEU A 28 7.43 -19.22 28.59
CA LEU A 28 6.12 -18.89 29.16
C LEU A 28 4.98 -19.29 28.19
N PRO A 29 3.76 -19.48 28.70
CA PRO A 29 2.60 -19.65 27.84
C PRO A 29 2.39 -18.43 26.93
N VAL A 30 2.04 -18.66 25.65
CA VAL A 30 1.96 -17.64 24.61
C VAL A 30 0.50 -17.34 24.26
N LEU A 31 0.17 -16.07 24.12
CA LEU A 31 -1.09 -15.57 23.58
C LEU A 31 -0.83 -14.65 22.38
N LEU A 32 -1.43 -14.94 21.23
CA LEU A 32 -1.49 -13.99 20.13
C LEU A 32 -2.61 -12.99 20.37
N VAL A 33 -2.36 -11.72 20.07
CA VAL A 33 -3.34 -10.64 20.24
C VAL A 33 -3.41 -9.80 18.99
N TYR A 34 -4.64 -9.53 18.51
CA TYR A 34 -4.90 -8.54 17.48
C TYR A 34 -6.00 -7.58 17.94
N CYS A 35 -5.77 -6.27 17.76
CA CYS A 35 -6.71 -5.23 18.13
C CYS A 35 -7.28 -4.55 16.87
N PHE A 36 -8.59 -4.61 16.66
CA PHE A 36 -9.29 -3.71 15.74
C PHE A 36 -9.45 -2.33 16.41
N GLU A 37 -8.36 -1.59 16.46
CA GLU A 37 -8.26 -0.35 17.20
C GLU A 37 -9.16 0.75 16.63
N PRO A 38 -9.96 1.47 17.45
CA PRO A 38 -10.79 2.59 16.99
C PRO A 38 -10.00 3.66 16.24
N ILE A 39 -8.74 3.93 16.65
CA ILE A 39 -7.85 4.90 15.99
C ILE A 39 -7.52 4.53 14.53
N LEU A 40 -7.69 3.27 14.15
CA LEU A 40 -7.49 2.79 12.78
C LEU A 40 -8.82 2.54 12.06
N LEU A 41 -9.84 2.03 12.78
CA LEU A 41 -11.17 1.78 12.22
C LEU A 41 -11.83 3.06 11.72
N ASP A 42 -11.59 4.18 12.39
CA ASP A 42 -12.17 5.49 12.09
C ASP A 42 -11.19 6.40 11.29
N ASP A 43 -9.98 5.93 11.02
CA ASP A 43 -8.99 6.68 10.26
C ASP A 43 -9.37 6.73 8.75
N PRO A 44 -9.34 7.93 8.11
CA PRO A 44 -9.81 8.13 6.75
C PRO A 44 -8.96 7.41 5.66
N HIS A 45 -7.79 6.85 6.00
CA HIS A 45 -6.98 6.05 5.08
C HIS A 45 -7.52 4.64 4.87
N TYR A 46 -8.36 4.15 5.78
CA TYR A 46 -8.87 2.79 5.74
C TYR A 46 -10.33 2.71 5.32
N ASP A 47 -10.74 1.51 4.88
CA ASP A 47 -12.08 1.19 4.41
C ASP A 47 -12.40 -0.25 4.80
N GLU A 48 -13.67 -0.65 4.73
CA GLU A 48 -14.14 -2.01 5.02
C GLU A 48 -13.39 -3.09 4.26
N ARG A 49 -12.92 -2.79 3.03
CA ARG A 49 -12.10 -3.72 2.24
C ARG A 49 -10.81 -4.17 2.93
N HIS A 50 -10.19 -3.28 3.72
CA HIS A 50 -9.00 -3.58 4.48
C HIS A 50 -9.33 -4.47 5.68
N TRP A 51 -10.39 -4.13 6.40
CA TRP A 51 -10.78 -4.86 7.60
C TRP A 51 -11.33 -6.24 7.27
N ARG A 52 -12.03 -6.39 6.14
CA ARG A 52 -12.39 -7.69 5.59
C ARG A 52 -11.15 -8.54 5.32
N PHE A 53 -10.16 -7.99 4.63
CA PHE A 53 -8.89 -8.69 4.32
C PHE A 53 -8.14 -9.09 5.60
N VAL A 54 -8.14 -8.21 6.61
CA VAL A 54 -7.59 -8.51 7.94
C VAL A 54 -8.36 -9.62 8.63
N GLY A 55 -9.69 -9.57 8.63
CA GLY A 55 -10.54 -10.61 9.22
C GLY A 55 -10.31 -11.98 8.59
N GLU A 56 -10.24 -12.04 7.25
CA GLU A 56 -9.89 -13.26 6.51
C GLU A 56 -8.49 -13.79 6.91
N SER A 57 -7.53 -12.87 7.13
CA SER A 57 -6.18 -13.22 7.57
C SER A 57 -6.16 -13.77 9.00
N LEU A 58 -6.97 -13.21 9.90
CA LEU A 58 -7.10 -13.70 11.27
C LEU A 58 -7.80 -15.07 11.32
N ASN A 59 -8.79 -15.29 10.47
CA ASN A 59 -9.44 -16.60 10.34
C ASN A 59 -8.46 -17.67 9.84
N ASP A 60 -7.58 -17.32 8.89
CA ASP A 60 -6.52 -18.25 8.43
C ASP A 60 -5.53 -18.58 9.58
N ILE A 61 -5.14 -17.60 10.38
CA ILE A 61 -4.32 -17.82 11.59
C ILE A 61 -5.05 -18.70 12.60
N GLN A 62 -6.30 -18.35 12.94
CA GLN A 62 -7.12 -19.08 13.91
C GLN A 62 -7.27 -20.55 13.54
N SER A 63 -7.47 -20.85 12.25
CA SER A 63 -7.67 -22.23 11.75
C SER A 63 -6.47 -23.16 11.99
N ARG A 64 -5.29 -22.59 12.31
CA ARG A 64 -4.02 -23.32 12.52
C ARG A 64 -3.57 -23.32 13.99
N LEU A 65 -4.37 -22.76 14.86
CA LEU A 65 -4.06 -22.63 16.29
C LEU A 65 -5.11 -23.34 17.15
N PRO A 66 -4.77 -23.73 18.38
CA PRO A 66 -5.76 -24.15 19.35
C PRO A 66 -6.77 -23.05 19.66
N ASP A 67 -7.97 -23.45 20.07
CA ASP A 67 -9.02 -22.51 20.45
C ASP A 67 -8.55 -21.59 21.61
N GLY A 68 -8.79 -20.29 21.43
CA GLY A 68 -8.42 -19.25 22.40
C GLY A 68 -6.95 -18.84 22.38
N ALA A 69 -6.11 -19.40 21.50
CA ALA A 69 -4.70 -18.99 21.35
C ALA A 69 -4.53 -17.66 20.61
N LEU A 70 -5.53 -17.20 19.90
CA LEU A 70 -5.63 -15.88 19.31
C LEU A 70 -6.76 -15.10 19.99
N TYR A 71 -6.41 -14.00 20.65
CA TYR A 71 -7.34 -13.06 21.25
C TYR A 71 -7.56 -11.87 20.32
N ILE A 72 -8.81 -11.62 19.98
CA ILE A 72 -9.21 -10.49 19.11
C ILE A 72 -9.99 -9.51 19.96
N SER A 73 -9.56 -8.24 19.96
CA SER A 73 -10.24 -7.14 20.66
C SER A 73 -10.68 -6.06 19.68
N ALA A 74 -11.70 -5.30 20.07
CA ALA A 74 -12.15 -4.10 19.37
C ALA A 74 -11.78 -2.80 20.13
N GLU A 75 -10.99 -2.94 21.18
CA GLU A 75 -10.47 -1.84 21.99
C GLU A 75 -9.10 -1.37 21.49
N GLY A 76 -8.62 -0.25 22.05
CA GLY A 76 -7.25 0.20 21.83
C GLY A 76 -6.23 -0.78 22.39
N ALA A 77 -5.03 -0.80 21.81
CA ALA A 77 -3.98 -1.72 22.22
C ALA A 77 -3.63 -1.59 23.72
N LEU A 78 -3.54 -0.37 24.26
CA LEU A 78 -3.27 -0.13 25.68
C LEU A 78 -4.33 -0.73 26.59
N GLU A 79 -5.59 -0.50 26.24
CA GLU A 79 -6.74 -0.99 27.02
C GLU A 79 -6.79 -2.52 26.99
N THR A 80 -6.62 -3.11 25.82
CA THR A 80 -6.52 -4.56 25.64
C THR A 80 -5.37 -5.18 26.44
N LEU A 81 -4.18 -4.60 26.37
CA LEU A 81 -3.00 -5.10 27.08
C LEU A 81 -3.18 -4.99 28.60
N GLU A 82 -3.78 -3.90 29.11
CA GLU A 82 -4.06 -3.75 30.54
C GLU A 82 -5.09 -4.78 31.02
N ASN A 83 -6.15 -5.03 30.28
CA ASN A 83 -7.15 -6.05 30.61
C ASN A 83 -6.53 -7.45 30.66
N LEU A 84 -5.68 -7.77 29.69
CA LEU A 84 -4.96 -9.05 29.65
C LEU A 84 -3.94 -9.16 30.80
N ARG A 85 -3.26 -8.07 31.17
CA ARG A 85 -2.34 -8.03 32.30
C ARG A 85 -3.07 -8.31 33.62
N GLN A 86 -4.22 -7.73 33.83
CA GLN A 86 -5.05 -7.95 35.03
C GLN A 86 -5.55 -9.39 35.12
N THR A 87 -5.88 -10.01 33.98
CA THR A 87 -6.46 -11.36 33.92
C THR A 87 -5.40 -12.45 33.97
N HIS A 88 -4.33 -12.31 33.22
CA HIS A 88 -3.31 -13.35 33.03
C HIS A 88 -1.94 -12.99 33.60
N GLY A 89 -1.65 -11.69 33.80
CA GLY A 89 -0.30 -11.20 34.10
C GLY A 89 0.60 -11.31 32.87
N ILE A 90 1.08 -10.18 32.35
CA ILE A 90 2.00 -10.14 31.19
C ILE A 90 3.42 -9.94 31.70
N ALA A 91 4.35 -10.88 31.39
CA ALA A 91 5.78 -10.71 31.65
C ALA A 91 6.50 -10.13 30.43
N HIS A 92 6.18 -10.63 29.24
CA HIS A 92 6.79 -10.22 27.99
C HIS A 92 5.73 -9.82 26.95
N LEU A 93 6.00 -8.74 26.25
CA LEU A 93 5.28 -8.31 25.05
C LEU A 93 6.25 -8.39 23.87
N PHE A 94 5.88 -9.11 22.82
CA PHE A 94 6.64 -9.23 21.58
C PHE A 94 5.85 -8.66 20.42
N SER A 95 6.48 -7.89 19.56
CA SER A 95 5.84 -7.41 18.33
C SER A 95 6.88 -7.09 17.25
N HIS A 96 6.44 -7.02 16.00
CA HIS A 96 7.24 -6.31 15.01
C HIS A 96 7.14 -4.80 15.20
N GLN A 97 8.21 -4.08 14.87
CA GLN A 97 8.16 -2.63 14.70
C GLN A 97 7.14 -2.27 13.63
N GLU A 98 6.36 -1.23 13.83
CA GLU A 98 5.48 -0.71 12.81
C GLU A 98 6.03 0.59 12.22
N VAL A 99 5.98 0.72 10.89
CA VAL A 99 6.22 1.98 10.18
C VAL A 99 4.88 2.40 9.57
N GLY A 100 4.00 2.87 10.44
CA GLY A 100 2.62 3.22 10.12
C GLY A 100 2.39 4.73 10.05
N LEU A 101 1.13 5.14 10.21
CA LEU A 101 0.72 6.54 10.31
C LEU A 101 1.13 7.10 11.67
N ASN A 102 1.07 8.43 11.82
CA ASN A 102 1.47 9.09 13.06
C ASN A 102 0.69 8.59 14.29
N ASN A 103 -0.60 8.28 14.13
CA ASN A 103 -1.42 7.73 15.21
C ASN A 103 -0.86 6.39 15.74
N THR A 104 -0.32 5.51 14.89
CA THR A 104 0.32 4.26 15.32
C THR A 104 1.67 4.51 16.00
N PHE A 105 2.44 5.51 15.58
CA PHE A 105 3.67 5.91 16.28
C PHE A 105 3.38 6.45 17.68
N GLU A 106 2.35 7.28 17.85
CA GLU A 106 1.96 7.80 19.16
C GLU A 106 1.40 6.69 20.06
N ARG A 107 0.63 5.76 19.51
CA ARG A 107 0.17 4.54 20.20
C ARG A 107 1.35 3.71 20.72
N ASP A 108 2.35 3.42 19.87
CA ASP A 108 3.50 2.61 20.23
C ASP A 108 4.34 3.29 21.34
N LYS A 109 4.48 4.61 21.32
CA LYS A 109 5.12 5.36 22.41
C LYS A 109 4.34 5.23 23.72
N ALA A 110 3.01 5.30 23.66
CA ALA A 110 2.17 5.15 24.84
C ALA A 110 2.26 3.71 25.40
N VAL A 111 2.30 2.70 24.53
CA VAL A 111 2.52 1.28 24.95
C VAL A 111 3.87 1.12 25.60
N GLN A 112 4.95 1.78 25.11
CA GLN A 112 6.27 1.71 25.75
C GLN A 112 6.23 2.28 27.18
N VAL A 113 5.60 3.46 27.36
CA VAL A 113 5.46 4.05 28.70
C VAL A 113 4.70 3.12 29.64
N TRP A 114 3.60 2.53 29.18
CA TRP A 114 2.83 1.57 29.95
C TRP A 114 3.64 0.32 30.29
N CYS A 115 4.43 -0.22 29.37
CA CYS A 115 5.30 -1.37 29.64
C CYS A 115 6.31 -1.05 30.74
N ASP A 116 6.94 0.13 30.71
CA ASP A 116 7.89 0.58 31.71
C ASP A 116 7.24 0.71 33.10
N GLU A 117 6.02 1.28 33.17
CA GLU A 117 5.26 1.45 34.42
C GLU A 117 4.77 0.12 35.00
N GLN A 118 4.39 -0.84 34.16
CA GLN A 118 3.86 -2.14 34.57
C GLN A 118 4.95 -3.23 34.71
N ASN A 119 6.22 -2.89 34.45
CA ASN A 119 7.34 -3.84 34.41
C ASN A 119 7.13 -4.99 33.41
N VAL A 120 6.56 -4.70 32.27
CA VAL A 120 6.43 -5.60 31.13
C VAL A 120 7.63 -5.42 30.23
N ASN A 121 8.35 -6.51 29.93
CA ASN A 121 9.45 -6.44 28.98
C ASN A 121 8.92 -6.45 27.55
N TRP A 122 9.00 -5.31 26.85
CA TRP A 122 8.59 -5.23 25.46
C TRP A 122 9.77 -5.34 24.50
N GLU A 123 9.74 -6.35 23.66
CA GLU A 123 10.74 -6.60 22.62
C GLU A 123 10.15 -6.40 21.23
N GLU A 124 10.71 -5.45 20.48
CA GLU A 124 10.33 -5.18 19.10
C GLU A 124 11.37 -5.70 18.12
N THR A 125 10.93 -6.50 17.13
CA THR A 125 11.79 -6.95 16.03
C THR A 125 11.57 -6.10 14.77
N PRO A 126 12.63 -5.80 13.98
CA PRO A 126 12.49 -4.99 12.77
C PRO A 126 11.57 -5.62 11.72
N VAL A 127 10.81 -4.80 11.00
CA VAL A 127 10.06 -5.21 9.81
C VAL A 127 10.95 -5.16 8.58
N GLY A 128 11.13 -6.28 7.92
CA GLY A 128 11.98 -6.40 6.74
C GLY A 128 13.41 -5.90 7.04
N ALA A 129 13.94 -5.07 6.17
CA ALA A 129 15.27 -4.47 6.34
C ALA A 129 15.20 -2.97 6.70
N VAL A 130 14.13 -2.55 7.36
CA VAL A 130 13.99 -1.18 7.85
C VAL A 130 14.80 -1.00 9.12
N ILE A 131 15.51 0.10 9.24
CA ILE A 131 16.32 0.48 10.39
C ILE A 131 15.72 1.74 11.00
N ARG A 132 15.21 1.64 12.23
CA ARG A 132 14.65 2.79 12.96
C ARG A 132 15.74 3.82 13.26
N GLY A 133 15.46 5.10 13.01
CA GLY A 133 16.40 6.20 13.25
C GLY A 133 17.59 6.26 12.29
N LEU A 134 17.52 5.64 11.11
CA LEU A 134 18.62 5.66 10.15
C LEU A 134 18.95 7.07 9.65
N THR A 135 20.20 7.48 9.80
CA THR A 135 20.66 8.83 9.43
C THR A 135 21.19 8.94 8.00
N HIS A 136 21.62 7.82 7.39
CA HIS A 136 22.16 7.78 6.03
C HIS A 136 22.09 6.37 5.42
N ARG A 137 22.12 6.27 4.08
CA ARG A 137 21.95 5.01 3.33
C ARG A 137 23.25 4.31 2.90
N LYS A 138 24.44 4.74 3.36
CA LYS A 138 25.75 4.24 2.85
C LYS A 138 25.90 2.72 2.92
N THR A 139 25.40 2.08 3.96
CA THR A 139 25.52 0.63 4.20
C THR A 139 24.20 -0.12 4.08
N TRP A 140 23.11 0.58 3.76
CA TRP A 140 21.78 0.02 3.82
C TRP A 140 21.56 -1.15 2.84
N ASP A 141 22.11 -1.09 1.62
CA ASP A 141 22.00 -2.19 0.65
C ASP A 141 22.66 -3.49 1.15
N LYS A 142 23.83 -3.37 1.83
CA LYS A 142 24.49 -4.53 2.44
C LYS A 142 23.63 -5.12 3.57
N HIS A 143 23.04 -4.25 4.39
CA HIS A 143 22.09 -4.66 5.44
C HIS A 143 20.88 -5.36 4.82
N TRP A 144 20.26 -4.77 3.80
CA TRP A 144 19.13 -5.37 3.10
C TRP A 144 19.45 -6.77 2.58
N GLN A 145 20.59 -6.95 1.90
CA GLN A 145 21.04 -8.25 1.41
C GLN A 145 21.26 -9.26 2.54
N LYS A 146 21.82 -8.83 3.66
CA LYS A 146 22.02 -9.68 4.85
C LYS A 146 20.66 -10.16 5.39
N VAL A 147 19.72 -9.26 5.59
CA VAL A 147 18.39 -9.58 6.15
C VAL A 147 17.61 -10.50 5.20
N MET A 148 17.58 -10.18 3.91
CA MET A 148 16.81 -10.97 2.94
C MET A 148 17.36 -12.40 2.73
N ARG A 149 18.61 -12.65 3.05
CA ARG A 149 19.27 -13.97 2.92
C ARG A 149 19.42 -14.71 4.24
N ALA A 150 19.03 -14.10 5.36
CA ALA A 150 19.05 -14.73 6.66
C ALA A 150 18.07 -15.92 6.73
N PRO A 151 18.31 -16.92 7.58
CA PRO A 151 17.30 -17.95 7.86
C PRO A 151 15.95 -17.35 8.22
N LEU A 152 14.88 -18.08 7.87
CA LEU A 152 13.53 -17.70 8.28
C LEU A 152 13.37 -17.89 9.79
N ALA A 153 12.58 -17.04 10.43
CA ALA A 153 12.25 -17.12 11.84
C ALA A 153 10.99 -17.99 12.04
N ASP A 154 11.10 -19.26 11.68
CA ASP A 154 10.03 -20.24 11.85
C ASP A 154 10.12 -20.88 13.25
N CYS A 155 8.98 -21.14 13.88
CA CYS A 155 8.88 -21.93 15.08
C CYS A 155 7.94 -23.11 14.87
N ASP A 156 8.17 -24.18 15.64
CA ASP A 156 7.26 -25.31 15.67
C ASP A 156 6.09 -24.99 16.61
N LEU A 157 4.92 -24.72 16.02
CA LEU A 157 3.71 -24.34 16.76
C LEU A 157 3.24 -25.41 17.73
N SER A 158 3.61 -26.71 17.50
CA SER A 158 3.24 -27.82 18.37
C SER A 158 4.00 -27.82 19.71
N THR A 159 5.14 -27.10 19.78
CA THR A 159 5.96 -26.99 20.99
C THR A 159 5.56 -25.83 21.89
N ILE A 160 4.69 -24.93 21.40
CA ILE A 160 4.25 -23.76 22.14
C ILE A 160 3.18 -24.14 23.16
N SER A 161 3.38 -23.71 24.40
CA SER A 161 2.33 -23.76 25.41
C SER A 161 1.38 -22.58 25.18
N TRP A 162 0.22 -22.84 24.61
CA TRP A 162 -0.76 -21.81 24.30
C TRP A 162 -1.62 -21.44 25.51
N VAL A 163 -1.90 -20.15 25.65
CA VAL A 163 -2.93 -19.65 26.57
C VAL A 163 -4.28 -19.80 25.89
N THR A 164 -5.27 -20.30 26.65
CA THR A 164 -6.68 -20.25 26.23
C THR A 164 -7.33 -19.02 26.84
N ALA A 165 -7.46 -17.95 26.07
CA ALA A 165 -8.18 -16.76 26.47
C ALA A 165 -9.66 -16.88 26.11
N SER A 166 -10.54 -16.39 26.98
CA SER A 166 -11.98 -16.30 26.67
C SER A 166 -12.19 -15.24 25.59
N ALA A 167 -12.98 -15.57 24.58
CA ALA A 167 -13.33 -14.63 23.54
C ALA A 167 -14.08 -13.41 24.14
N GLU A 168 -13.76 -12.23 23.66
CA GLU A 168 -14.51 -11.00 23.96
C GLU A 168 -15.75 -10.89 23.09
N THR A 169 -16.82 -10.25 23.61
CA THR A 169 -17.97 -9.88 22.81
C THR A 169 -17.59 -8.69 21.92
N LEU A 170 -17.44 -8.96 20.63
CA LEU A 170 -17.05 -7.92 19.68
C LEU A 170 -18.27 -7.09 19.23
N PRO A 171 -18.08 -5.78 18.96
CA PRO A 171 -19.10 -4.98 18.29
C PRO A 171 -19.47 -5.56 16.92
N ASN A 172 -20.73 -5.44 16.51
CA ASN A 172 -21.22 -5.94 15.22
C ASN A 172 -20.36 -5.52 14.03
N ARG A 173 -19.82 -4.29 14.06
CA ARG A 173 -18.93 -3.77 13.01
C ARG A 173 -17.67 -4.61 12.87
N VAL A 174 -17.08 -5.09 13.95
CA VAL A 174 -15.87 -5.92 13.93
C VAL A 174 -16.22 -7.37 13.66
N GLU A 175 -17.30 -7.86 14.29
CA GLU A 175 -17.75 -9.23 14.11
C GLU A 175 -18.03 -9.57 12.63
N GLN A 176 -18.62 -8.64 11.87
CA GLN A 176 -18.87 -8.84 10.44
C GLN A 176 -17.58 -9.04 9.62
N TYR A 177 -16.43 -8.50 10.02
CA TYR A 177 -15.16 -8.69 9.33
C TYR A 177 -14.58 -10.10 9.53
N LEU A 178 -14.99 -10.77 10.60
CA LEU A 178 -14.59 -12.15 10.92
C LEU A 178 -15.54 -13.19 10.34
N GLN A 179 -16.70 -12.79 9.81
CA GLN A 179 -17.61 -13.70 9.14
C GLN A 179 -17.00 -14.20 7.82
N PRO A 180 -17.27 -15.47 7.44
CA PRO A 180 -16.87 -15.97 6.14
C PRO A 180 -17.42 -15.06 5.04
N THR A 181 -16.53 -14.47 4.26
CA THR A 181 -16.94 -13.68 3.10
C THR A 181 -17.37 -14.58 1.96
N VAL A 182 -18.49 -14.24 1.31
CA VAL A 182 -18.78 -14.78 -0.02
C VAL A 182 -17.65 -14.35 -0.93
N GLU A 183 -17.03 -15.29 -1.66
CA GLU A 183 -15.94 -14.98 -2.59
C GLU A 183 -16.30 -13.76 -3.43
N SER A 184 -15.53 -12.70 -3.27
CA SER A 184 -15.67 -11.54 -4.12
C SER A 184 -14.85 -11.81 -5.38
N GLU A 185 -15.50 -11.88 -6.54
CA GLU A 185 -14.82 -12.03 -7.84
C GLU A 185 -13.75 -10.95 -8.10
N HIS A 186 -13.79 -9.85 -7.36
CA HIS A 186 -12.98 -8.66 -7.63
C HIS A 186 -11.86 -8.41 -6.64
N PHE A 187 -12.02 -8.80 -5.37
CA PHE A 187 -11.02 -8.54 -4.33
C PHE A 187 -10.21 -9.79 -4.00
N GLN A 188 -8.91 -9.60 -3.76
CA GLN A 188 -8.07 -10.68 -3.25
C GLN A 188 -8.49 -11.04 -1.82
N GLN A 189 -8.46 -12.33 -1.52
CA GLN A 189 -8.74 -12.89 -0.22
C GLN A 189 -7.52 -12.74 0.71
N GLY A 190 -7.74 -12.44 1.99
CA GLY A 190 -6.69 -12.36 3.00
C GLY A 190 -6.18 -13.74 3.45
N GLY A 191 -5.06 -13.75 4.16
CA GLY A 191 -4.48 -14.94 4.77
C GLY A 191 -3.15 -15.39 4.17
N GLU A 192 -2.37 -16.09 4.99
CA GLU A 192 -1.06 -16.63 4.60
C GLU A 192 -1.19 -17.72 3.53
N ALA A 193 -2.22 -18.57 3.63
CA ALA A 193 -2.50 -19.59 2.63
C ALA A 193 -2.80 -18.95 1.26
N ALA A 194 -3.64 -17.92 1.20
CA ALA A 194 -3.96 -17.18 -0.02
C ALA A 194 -2.73 -16.44 -0.60
N ALA A 195 -1.86 -15.92 0.25
CA ALA A 195 -0.60 -15.31 -0.16
C ALA A 195 0.31 -16.31 -0.88
N TRP A 196 0.48 -17.51 -0.31
CA TRP A 196 1.29 -18.56 -0.93
C TRP A 196 0.68 -19.10 -2.21
N GLN A 197 -0.64 -19.28 -2.26
CA GLN A 197 -1.34 -19.67 -3.49
C GLN A 197 -1.11 -18.64 -4.60
N THR A 198 -1.24 -17.34 -4.28
CA THR A 198 -0.98 -16.24 -5.23
C THR A 198 0.47 -16.23 -5.72
N LEU A 199 1.43 -16.44 -4.82
CA LEU A 199 2.85 -16.44 -5.15
C LEU A 199 3.25 -17.67 -5.97
N ASN A 200 2.74 -18.85 -5.62
CA ASN A 200 2.99 -20.10 -6.35
C ASN A 200 2.43 -20.01 -7.78
N GLY A 201 1.19 -19.57 -7.95
CA GLY A 201 0.61 -19.35 -9.28
C GLY A 201 1.37 -18.32 -10.12
N PHE A 202 2.07 -17.37 -9.50
CA PHE A 202 2.98 -16.49 -10.23
C PHE A 202 4.17 -17.26 -10.80
N TYR A 203 4.76 -18.20 -10.06
CA TYR A 203 5.93 -18.97 -10.50
C TYR A 203 5.60 -20.16 -11.40
N GLU A 204 4.37 -20.63 -11.44
CA GLU A 204 3.96 -21.70 -12.35
C GLU A 204 4.09 -21.29 -13.82
N ASP A 205 3.51 -20.15 -14.20
CA ASP A 205 3.56 -19.66 -15.58
C ASP A 205 3.41 -18.16 -15.75
N ARG A 206 2.44 -17.54 -15.12
CA ARG A 206 2.00 -16.16 -15.40
C ARG A 206 3.10 -15.11 -15.19
N GLY A 207 4.08 -15.38 -14.34
CA GLY A 207 5.18 -14.48 -14.04
C GLY A 207 6.27 -14.40 -15.09
N LYS A 208 6.33 -15.32 -16.06
CA LYS A 208 7.34 -15.29 -17.15
C LYS A 208 7.29 -13.99 -17.94
N SER A 209 6.10 -13.46 -18.17
CA SER A 209 5.89 -12.20 -18.91
C SER A 209 5.86 -10.95 -18.03
N TYR A 210 6.11 -11.07 -16.73
CA TYR A 210 6.01 -9.97 -15.76
C TYR A 210 6.71 -8.68 -16.20
N ALA A 211 7.96 -8.80 -16.68
CA ALA A 211 8.75 -7.63 -17.10
C ALA A 211 8.12 -6.83 -18.26
N TYR A 212 7.30 -7.47 -19.06
CA TYR A 212 6.60 -6.86 -20.20
C TYR A 212 5.20 -6.38 -19.83
N SER A 213 4.57 -7.05 -18.87
CA SER A 213 3.16 -6.84 -18.49
C SER A 213 2.96 -5.76 -17.44
N LEU A 214 3.98 -5.44 -16.64
CA LEU A 214 3.86 -4.56 -15.48
C LEU A 214 3.41 -3.12 -15.76
N SER A 215 3.51 -2.67 -17.03
CA SER A 215 3.05 -1.33 -17.43
C SER A 215 1.69 -1.32 -18.12
N SER A 216 1.16 -2.47 -18.52
CA SER A 216 -0.18 -2.58 -19.10
C SER A 216 -1.24 -2.72 -17.98
N PRO A 217 -2.28 -1.91 -17.95
CA PRO A 217 -3.33 -2.03 -16.93
C PRO A 217 -4.11 -3.34 -17.05
N THR A 218 -4.32 -3.87 -18.25
CA THR A 218 -4.99 -5.15 -18.50
C THR A 218 -4.08 -6.33 -18.12
N LEU A 219 -2.90 -6.42 -18.73
CA LEU A 219 -2.01 -7.58 -18.54
C LEU A 219 -1.47 -7.67 -17.11
N SER A 220 -1.33 -6.54 -16.40
CA SER A 220 -0.85 -6.57 -15.02
C SER A 220 -1.80 -7.28 -14.06
N GLN A 221 -3.09 -7.33 -14.35
CA GLN A 221 -4.07 -8.02 -13.51
C GLN A 221 -3.83 -9.53 -13.45
N THR A 222 -3.38 -10.10 -14.55
CA THR A 222 -3.19 -11.55 -14.70
C THR A 222 -1.72 -11.97 -14.66
N HIS A 223 -0.77 -11.15 -15.12
CA HIS A 223 0.65 -11.52 -15.26
C HIS A 223 1.57 -10.91 -14.18
N CYS A 224 1.09 -9.99 -13.35
CA CYS A 224 1.87 -9.51 -12.21
C CYS A 224 1.74 -10.43 -10.99
N SER A 225 2.65 -10.26 -10.04
CA SER A 225 2.70 -11.13 -8.85
C SER A 225 1.44 -11.04 -7.99
N ARG A 226 0.77 -9.90 -7.96
CA ARG A 226 -0.40 -9.63 -7.12
C ARG A 226 -0.14 -9.83 -5.61
N ILE A 227 1.14 -9.79 -5.18
CA ILE A 227 1.56 -10.06 -3.81
C ILE A 227 1.48 -8.83 -2.89
N SER A 228 1.22 -7.63 -3.44
CA SER A 228 1.31 -6.38 -2.68
C SER A 228 0.36 -6.27 -1.48
N PRO A 229 -0.90 -6.73 -1.49
CA PRO A 229 -1.74 -6.71 -0.30
C PRO A 229 -1.17 -7.61 0.81
N TYR A 230 -0.67 -8.77 0.44
CA TYR A 230 -0.09 -9.73 1.39
C TYR A 230 1.21 -9.24 2.03
N LEU A 231 1.99 -8.44 1.31
CA LEU A 231 3.16 -7.76 1.88
C LEU A 231 2.75 -6.58 2.77
N ALA A 232 1.70 -5.85 2.40
CA ALA A 232 1.21 -4.70 3.16
C ALA A 232 0.60 -5.11 4.51
N TRP A 233 -0.13 -6.25 4.54
CA TRP A 233 -0.74 -6.79 5.75
C TRP A 233 0.08 -7.91 6.40
N GLY A 234 1.24 -8.23 5.82
CA GLY A 234 2.20 -9.13 6.40
C GLY A 234 1.83 -10.62 6.39
N ASN A 235 0.90 -11.04 5.53
CA ASN A 235 0.56 -12.46 5.34
C ASN A 235 1.74 -13.29 4.79
N VAL A 236 2.71 -12.62 4.17
CA VAL A 236 3.98 -13.19 3.77
C VAL A 236 5.08 -12.16 4.02
N SER A 237 6.23 -12.60 4.49
CA SER A 237 7.35 -11.69 4.69
C SER A 237 8.05 -11.36 3.37
N LEU A 238 8.63 -10.15 3.29
CA LEU A 238 9.45 -9.78 2.13
C LEU A 238 10.62 -10.72 1.94
N ARG A 239 11.19 -11.26 3.03
CA ARG A 239 12.29 -12.24 3.03
C ARG A 239 11.85 -13.56 2.40
N GLN A 240 10.69 -14.09 2.76
CA GLN A 240 10.11 -15.29 2.14
C GLN A 240 9.94 -15.12 0.63
N VAL A 241 9.34 -14.00 0.19
CA VAL A 241 9.15 -13.70 -1.24
C VAL A 241 10.49 -13.57 -1.96
N TYR A 242 11.47 -12.88 -1.37
CA TYR A 242 12.80 -12.72 -1.97
C TYR A 242 13.56 -14.05 -2.08
N GLN A 243 13.51 -14.90 -1.05
CA GLN A 243 14.15 -16.22 -1.09
C GLN A 243 13.49 -17.12 -2.13
N THR A 244 12.19 -16.99 -2.34
CA THR A 244 11.50 -17.70 -3.43
C THR A 244 11.97 -17.21 -4.81
N VAL A 245 12.22 -15.89 -4.98
CA VAL A 245 12.89 -15.36 -6.20
C VAL A 245 14.24 -16.03 -6.41
N LEU A 246 15.04 -16.16 -5.35
CA LEU A 246 16.38 -16.77 -5.44
C LEU A 246 16.32 -18.27 -5.82
N LYS A 247 15.35 -19.00 -5.30
CA LYS A 247 15.13 -20.42 -5.66
C LYS A 247 14.83 -20.58 -7.17
N HIS A 248 14.14 -19.61 -7.77
CA HIS A 248 13.77 -19.64 -9.19
C HIS A 248 14.81 -18.99 -10.12
N TRP A 249 15.91 -18.45 -9.57
CA TRP A 249 16.84 -17.58 -10.28
C TRP A 249 17.50 -18.19 -11.51
N SER A 250 17.68 -19.51 -11.51
CA SER A 250 18.32 -20.27 -12.59
C SER A 250 17.32 -20.94 -13.53
N VAL A 251 16.01 -20.78 -13.32
CA VAL A 251 14.98 -21.37 -14.17
C VAL A 251 15.01 -20.71 -15.56
N PRO A 252 15.12 -21.48 -16.65
CA PRO A 252 15.17 -20.93 -18.00
C PRO A 252 13.96 -20.07 -18.35
N GLY A 253 14.18 -18.93 -19.01
CA GLY A 253 13.13 -18.01 -19.44
C GLY A 253 12.64 -17.01 -18.37
N TRP A 254 13.04 -17.16 -17.11
CA TRP A 254 12.56 -16.32 -16.02
C TRP A 254 13.44 -15.09 -15.70
N ARG A 255 14.72 -15.12 -16.12
CA ARG A 255 15.73 -14.16 -15.67
C ARG A 255 15.29 -12.71 -15.69
N ARG A 256 14.72 -12.26 -16.81
CA ARG A 256 14.32 -10.85 -16.98
C ARG A 256 13.19 -10.46 -16.00
N SER A 257 12.21 -11.33 -15.85
CA SER A 257 11.09 -11.10 -14.92
C SER A 257 11.52 -11.16 -13.46
N LEU A 258 12.42 -12.08 -13.10
CA LEU A 258 12.95 -12.18 -11.73
C LEU A 258 13.82 -10.96 -11.37
N VAL A 259 14.65 -10.45 -12.29
CA VAL A 259 15.40 -9.21 -12.07
C VAL A 259 14.46 -8.03 -11.83
N ALA A 260 13.41 -7.89 -12.66
CA ALA A 260 12.41 -6.85 -12.49
C ALA A 260 11.65 -6.99 -11.16
N PHE A 261 11.25 -8.21 -10.78
CA PHE A 261 10.52 -8.48 -9.54
C PHE A 261 11.40 -8.25 -8.30
N SER A 262 12.61 -8.80 -8.29
CA SER A 262 13.61 -8.58 -7.22
C SER A 262 13.87 -7.08 -6.98
N SER A 263 13.99 -6.30 -8.06
CA SER A 263 14.12 -4.85 -7.96
C SER A 263 12.92 -4.21 -7.25
N ARG A 264 11.69 -4.69 -7.48
CA ARG A 264 10.49 -4.17 -6.81
C ARG A 264 10.46 -4.51 -5.31
N LEU A 265 10.92 -5.69 -4.93
CA LEU A 265 11.05 -6.09 -3.53
C LEU A 265 12.08 -5.21 -2.79
N HIS A 266 13.20 -4.85 -3.45
CA HIS A 266 14.15 -3.90 -2.89
C HIS A 266 13.54 -2.50 -2.72
N TRP A 267 12.79 -2.01 -3.73
CA TRP A 267 12.11 -0.73 -3.66
C TRP A 267 11.05 -0.68 -2.56
N HIS A 268 10.39 -1.79 -2.27
CA HIS A 268 9.43 -1.91 -1.17
C HIS A 268 10.05 -1.43 0.16
N CYS A 269 11.13 -2.08 0.61
CA CYS A 269 11.85 -1.65 1.81
C CYS A 269 12.43 -0.24 1.70
N HIS A 270 12.91 0.16 0.50
CA HIS A 270 13.48 1.48 0.29
C HIS A 270 12.49 2.61 0.60
N PHE A 271 11.24 2.47 0.17
CA PHE A 271 10.23 3.50 0.42
C PHE A 271 9.76 3.51 1.86
N ILE A 272 9.55 2.36 2.48
CA ILE A 272 9.20 2.27 3.91
C ILE A 272 10.30 2.88 4.76
N GLN A 273 11.58 2.56 4.49
CA GLN A 273 12.72 3.20 5.17
C GLN A 273 12.76 4.71 4.95
N LYS A 274 12.36 5.21 3.78
CA LYS A 274 12.32 6.65 3.54
C LYS A 274 11.26 7.33 4.41
N PHE A 275 10.10 6.73 4.52
CA PHE A 275 9.00 7.23 5.33
C PHE A 275 9.34 7.16 6.84
N GLU A 276 9.93 6.05 7.30
CA GLU A 276 10.42 5.93 8.66
C GLU A 276 11.35 7.10 9.04
N SER A 277 12.28 7.43 8.15
CA SER A 277 13.23 8.52 8.36
C SER A 277 12.64 9.93 8.17
N GLU A 278 11.50 10.06 7.51
CA GLU A 278 10.82 11.33 7.17
C GLU A 278 9.29 11.19 7.41
N SER A 279 8.88 10.70 8.58
CA SER A 279 7.46 10.43 8.92
C SER A 279 6.55 11.67 8.75
N SER A 280 7.11 12.88 8.90
CA SER A 280 6.38 14.13 8.60
C SER A 280 5.85 14.23 7.16
N MET A 281 6.25 13.31 6.26
CA MET A 281 5.66 13.17 4.92
C MET A 281 4.15 12.91 4.94
N GLU A 282 3.61 12.43 6.03
CA GLU A 282 2.17 12.27 6.20
C GLU A 282 1.43 13.62 6.08
N PHE A 283 2.02 14.68 6.60
CA PHE A 283 1.36 15.99 6.74
C PHE A 283 1.90 17.05 5.78
N GLN A 284 3.15 16.94 5.36
CA GLN A 284 3.83 17.98 4.60
C GLN A 284 4.77 17.42 3.51
N PRO A 285 5.12 18.22 2.49
CA PRO A 285 6.09 17.79 1.51
C PRO A 285 7.42 17.42 2.16
N VAL A 286 8.02 16.30 1.76
CA VAL A 286 9.33 15.87 2.23
C VAL A 286 10.43 16.91 1.94
N ASN A 287 10.29 17.64 0.86
CA ASN A 287 11.06 18.82 0.57
C ASN A 287 10.24 20.06 0.99
N ARG A 288 10.59 20.64 2.13
CA ARG A 288 9.85 21.74 2.75
C ARG A 288 9.78 23.01 1.88
N GLY A 289 10.66 23.16 0.90
CA GLY A 289 10.60 24.25 -0.08
C GLY A 289 9.34 24.23 -0.96
N TYR A 290 8.55 23.14 -0.93
CA TYR A 290 7.27 23.03 -1.64
C TYR A 290 6.03 23.30 -0.76
N LEU A 291 6.19 23.72 0.50
CA LEU A 291 5.05 24.00 1.38
C LEU A 291 4.07 25.01 0.77
N GLU A 292 4.60 26.08 0.18
CA GLU A 292 3.82 27.17 -0.41
C GLU A 292 3.62 27.01 -1.93
N LEU A 293 3.76 25.78 -2.47
CA LEU A 293 3.53 25.56 -3.91
C LEU A 293 2.08 25.89 -4.27
N PRO A 294 1.82 26.86 -5.16
CA PRO A 294 0.47 27.30 -5.49
C PRO A 294 -0.41 26.17 -6.02
N ARG A 295 -1.62 26.10 -5.49
CA ARG A 295 -2.65 25.12 -5.91
C ARG A 295 -4.00 25.84 -5.95
N ILE A 296 -4.90 25.34 -6.78
CA ILE A 296 -6.27 25.88 -6.83
C ILE A 296 -7.03 25.50 -5.54
N THR A 297 -7.95 26.36 -5.16
CA THR A 297 -8.81 26.21 -3.98
C THR A 297 -10.25 26.58 -4.33
N GLY A 298 -11.18 26.44 -3.37
CA GLY A 298 -12.58 26.79 -3.54
C GLY A 298 -13.38 25.79 -4.37
N ASP A 299 -14.51 26.22 -4.91
CA ASP A 299 -15.51 25.37 -5.55
C ASP A 299 -14.98 24.63 -6.79
N VAL A 300 -14.13 25.27 -7.57
CA VAL A 300 -13.48 24.64 -8.74
C VAL A 300 -12.58 23.49 -8.31
N ALA A 301 -11.82 23.66 -7.22
CA ALA A 301 -10.98 22.59 -6.69
C ALA A 301 -11.84 21.42 -6.20
N GLN A 302 -12.92 21.69 -5.48
CA GLN A 302 -13.84 20.67 -4.98
C GLN A 302 -14.54 19.91 -6.12
N GLN A 303 -14.96 20.61 -7.16
CA GLN A 303 -15.56 20.02 -8.36
C GLN A 303 -14.57 19.08 -9.06
N ARG A 304 -13.33 19.53 -9.29
CA ARG A 304 -12.27 18.73 -9.91
C ARG A 304 -11.92 17.51 -9.07
N LEU A 305 -11.80 17.66 -7.75
CA LEU A 305 -11.53 16.57 -6.83
C LEU A 305 -12.63 15.52 -6.84
N THR A 306 -13.89 15.96 -6.85
CA THR A 306 -15.06 15.08 -6.89
C THR A 306 -15.11 14.29 -8.21
N ALA A 307 -14.88 14.94 -9.34
CA ALA A 307 -14.82 14.30 -10.63
C ALA A 307 -13.69 13.24 -10.70
N TRP A 308 -12.50 13.58 -10.20
CA TRP A 308 -11.38 12.65 -10.14
C TRP A 308 -11.67 11.44 -9.24
N LYS A 309 -12.20 11.66 -8.03
CA LYS A 309 -12.59 10.59 -7.10
C LYS A 309 -13.63 9.65 -7.70
N LYS A 310 -14.55 10.16 -8.51
CA LYS A 310 -15.64 9.38 -9.11
C LYS A 310 -15.28 8.75 -10.48
N GLY A 311 -14.07 8.99 -11.00
CA GLY A 311 -13.72 8.55 -12.37
C GLY A 311 -14.64 9.17 -13.42
N LYS A 312 -14.83 10.49 -13.36
CA LYS A 312 -15.68 11.32 -14.24
C LYS A 312 -14.97 12.60 -14.67
N THR A 313 -13.70 12.46 -15.06
CA THR A 313 -12.86 13.61 -15.47
C THR A 313 -13.00 13.94 -16.96
N GLY A 314 -13.59 13.04 -17.74
CA GLY A 314 -13.63 13.11 -19.19
C GLY A 314 -12.35 12.63 -19.88
N PHE A 315 -11.42 12.02 -19.12
CA PHE A 315 -10.21 11.39 -19.65
C PHE A 315 -10.28 9.88 -19.43
N PRO A 316 -10.58 9.07 -20.48
CA PRO A 316 -10.94 7.66 -20.32
C PRO A 316 -9.94 6.83 -19.55
N MET A 317 -8.62 6.99 -19.78
CA MET A 317 -7.62 6.21 -19.06
C MET A 317 -7.56 6.58 -17.58
N VAL A 318 -7.81 7.84 -17.19
CA VAL A 318 -7.91 8.29 -15.78
C VAL A 318 -9.15 7.69 -15.12
N ASP A 319 -10.29 7.82 -15.81
CA ASP A 319 -11.59 7.41 -15.28
C ASP A 319 -11.68 5.88 -15.15
N ALA A 320 -11.25 5.14 -16.18
CA ALA A 320 -11.16 3.68 -16.13
C ALA A 320 -10.22 3.20 -14.99
N SER A 321 -9.07 3.87 -14.82
CA SER A 321 -8.13 3.53 -13.72
C SER A 321 -8.76 3.73 -12.35
N MET A 322 -9.49 4.83 -12.15
CA MET A 322 -10.16 5.08 -10.87
C MET A 322 -11.31 4.09 -10.61
N ARG A 323 -12.14 3.79 -11.61
CA ARG A 323 -13.23 2.83 -11.48
C ARG A 323 -12.71 1.40 -11.24
N CYS A 324 -11.67 0.99 -11.97
CA CYS A 324 -10.99 -0.28 -11.74
C CYS A 324 -10.50 -0.39 -10.30
N LEU A 325 -9.82 0.64 -9.81
CA LEU A 325 -9.30 0.66 -8.45
C LEU A 325 -10.41 0.58 -7.39
N GLN A 326 -11.49 1.32 -7.57
CA GLN A 326 -12.63 1.27 -6.65
C GLN A 326 -13.28 -0.12 -6.59
N ALA A 327 -13.39 -0.78 -7.74
CA ALA A 327 -14.03 -2.09 -7.84
C ALA A 327 -13.13 -3.25 -7.36
N THR A 328 -11.80 -3.13 -7.48
CA THR A 328 -10.89 -4.26 -7.27
C THR A 328 -9.84 -4.06 -6.16
N GLY A 329 -9.66 -2.84 -5.69
CA GLY A 329 -8.57 -2.49 -4.77
C GLY A 329 -7.17 -2.55 -5.41
N TYR A 330 -7.08 -2.80 -6.71
CA TYR A 330 -5.80 -2.99 -7.41
C TYR A 330 -5.66 -2.09 -8.63
N LEU A 331 -4.47 -1.56 -8.79
CA LEU A 331 -4.05 -0.88 -10.02
C LEU A 331 -2.53 -1.01 -10.16
N ASN A 332 -2.03 -1.19 -11.38
CA ASN A 332 -0.59 -1.27 -11.61
C ASN A 332 0.11 0.08 -11.35
N PHE A 333 1.41 0.01 -11.08
CA PHE A 333 2.19 1.19 -10.68
C PHE A 333 2.11 2.36 -11.68
N ARG A 334 2.10 2.09 -13.00
CA ARG A 334 2.04 3.14 -14.02
C ARG A 334 0.74 3.95 -13.93
N MET A 335 -0.38 3.27 -13.76
CA MET A 335 -1.68 3.94 -13.65
C MET A 335 -1.82 4.66 -12.29
N ARG A 336 -1.29 4.08 -11.20
CA ARG A 336 -1.18 4.79 -9.90
C ARG A 336 -0.44 6.12 -10.05
N ALA A 337 0.72 6.09 -10.71
CA ALA A 337 1.53 7.29 -10.95
C ALA A 337 0.78 8.32 -11.82
N MET A 338 0.05 7.86 -12.83
CA MET A 338 -0.77 8.73 -13.68
C MET A 338 -1.91 9.38 -12.88
N LEU A 339 -2.64 8.64 -12.04
CA LEU A 339 -3.72 9.21 -11.22
C LEU A 339 -3.22 10.36 -10.34
N VAL A 340 -2.08 10.18 -9.67
CA VAL A 340 -1.48 11.22 -8.81
C VAL A 340 -0.97 12.39 -9.66
N SER A 341 -0.29 12.11 -10.76
CA SER A 341 0.19 13.14 -11.68
C SER A 341 -0.96 13.96 -12.26
N PHE A 342 -2.06 13.32 -12.65
CA PHE A 342 -3.23 14.01 -13.17
C PHE A 342 -3.87 14.92 -12.11
N LEU A 343 -4.07 14.41 -10.89
CA LEU A 343 -4.56 15.19 -9.76
C LEU A 343 -3.74 16.46 -9.52
N CYS A 344 -2.41 16.29 -9.40
CA CYS A 344 -1.53 17.36 -8.95
C CYS A 344 -1.15 18.34 -10.08
N HIS A 345 -1.10 17.86 -11.32
CA HIS A 345 -0.57 18.67 -12.43
C HIS A 345 -1.67 19.17 -13.36
N HIS A 346 -2.54 18.30 -13.87
CA HIS A 346 -3.62 18.73 -14.76
C HIS A 346 -4.77 19.38 -14.00
N LEU A 347 -5.18 18.81 -12.86
CA LEU A 347 -6.22 19.41 -12.03
C LEU A 347 -5.69 20.52 -11.12
N ALA A 348 -4.36 20.67 -11.01
CA ALA A 348 -3.67 21.65 -10.16
C ALA A 348 -4.06 21.58 -8.67
N LEU A 349 -4.44 20.39 -8.17
CA LEU A 349 -4.87 20.17 -6.80
C LEU A 349 -3.67 19.86 -5.88
N ASP A 350 -3.82 20.18 -4.60
CA ASP A 350 -2.87 19.76 -3.59
C ASP A 350 -2.90 18.23 -3.43
N TRP A 351 -1.74 17.61 -3.33
CA TRP A 351 -1.60 16.16 -3.20
C TRP A 351 -2.32 15.61 -1.94
N ARG A 352 -2.41 16.40 -0.87
CA ARG A 352 -3.08 16.05 0.38
C ARG A 352 -4.58 15.77 0.20
N HIS A 353 -5.23 16.38 -0.79
CA HIS A 353 -6.64 16.14 -1.08
C HIS A 353 -6.92 14.74 -1.66
N GLY A 354 -5.94 14.12 -2.30
CA GLY A 354 -6.12 12.82 -2.94
C GLY A 354 -5.45 11.64 -2.23
N VAL A 355 -4.46 11.91 -1.34
CA VAL A 355 -3.66 10.86 -0.73
C VAL A 355 -4.50 9.90 0.11
N GLN A 356 -5.37 10.42 0.97
CA GLN A 356 -6.27 9.60 1.79
C GLN A 356 -7.28 8.82 0.93
N HIS A 357 -7.83 9.45 -0.12
CA HIS A 357 -8.76 8.76 -1.00
C HIS A 357 -8.10 7.54 -1.69
N LEU A 358 -6.89 7.69 -2.22
CA LEU A 358 -6.19 6.56 -2.82
C LEU A 358 -5.77 5.51 -1.79
N ALA A 359 -5.36 5.91 -0.59
CA ALA A 359 -5.09 4.99 0.51
C ALA A 359 -6.32 4.12 0.79
N ARG A 360 -7.48 4.74 0.92
CA ARG A 360 -8.76 4.10 1.21
C ARG A 360 -9.19 3.07 0.16
N VAL A 361 -8.88 3.30 -1.12
CA VAL A 361 -9.32 2.41 -2.21
C VAL A 361 -8.28 1.38 -2.63
N PHE A 362 -6.99 1.53 -2.27
CA PHE A 362 -5.96 0.54 -2.49
C PHE A 362 -5.97 -0.52 -1.39
N LEU A 363 -6.25 -1.79 -1.74
CA LEU A 363 -6.20 -2.91 -0.80
C LEU A 363 -4.80 -3.11 -0.20
N ASP A 364 -3.76 -2.75 -0.96
CA ASP A 364 -2.35 -2.82 -0.58
C ASP A 364 -1.81 -1.51 0.02
N PHE A 365 -2.66 -0.74 0.71
CA PHE A 365 -2.21 0.49 1.36
C PHE A 365 -1.10 0.20 2.37
N GLU A 366 0.08 0.71 2.07
CA GLU A 366 1.28 0.68 2.93
C GLU A 366 1.76 2.13 3.08
N PRO A 367 1.64 2.74 4.27
CA PRO A 367 1.93 4.17 4.48
C PRO A 367 3.26 4.61 3.91
N GLY A 368 4.33 3.86 4.20
CA GLY A 368 5.68 4.20 3.76
C GLY A 368 5.84 4.24 2.25
N ILE A 369 5.22 3.31 1.54
CA ILE A 369 5.25 3.25 0.08
C ILE A 369 4.30 4.31 -0.49
N HIS A 370 3.10 4.41 0.05
CA HIS A 370 2.06 5.28 -0.45
C HIS A 370 2.47 6.75 -0.44
N TYR A 371 2.86 7.27 0.71
CA TYR A 371 3.28 8.67 0.85
C TYR A 371 4.56 8.99 0.05
N SER A 372 5.54 8.08 0.09
CA SER A 372 6.78 8.25 -0.68
C SER A 372 6.53 8.32 -2.18
N GLN A 373 5.67 7.45 -2.72
CA GLN A 373 5.32 7.43 -4.13
C GLN A 373 4.41 8.61 -4.51
N PHE A 374 3.44 8.93 -3.66
CA PHE A 374 2.51 10.03 -3.91
C PHE A 374 3.25 11.35 -4.06
N GLN A 375 4.13 11.70 -3.12
CA GLN A 375 4.92 12.92 -3.16
C GLN A 375 5.91 12.96 -4.33
N MET A 376 6.46 11.80 -4.72
CA MET A 376 7.31 11.70 -5.90
C MET A 376 6.53 12.04 -7.18
N GLN A 377 5.31 11.53 -7.33
CA GLN A 377 4.48 11.80 -8.51
C GLN A 377 3.86 13.21 -8.47
N ALA A 378 3.58 13.75 -7.30
CA ALA A 378 3.15 15.14 -7.11
C ALA A 378 4.24 16.18 -7.44
N GLY A 379 5.50 15.72 -7.62
CA GLY A 379 6.62 16.58 -7.98
C GLY A 379 7.18 17.42 -6.82
N VAL A 380 6.87 17.06 -5.55
CA VAL A 380 7.22 17.84 -4.36
C VAL A 380 8.44 17.30 -3.60
N THR A 381 9.26 16.49 -4.24
CA THR A 381 10.50 15.95 -3.63
C THR A 381 11.75 16.78 -3.99
N GLY A 382 11.74 17.47 -5.12
CA GLY A 382 12.88 18.26 -5.62
C GLY A 382 14.05 17.45 -6.18
N ILE A 383 14.14 16.16 -5.90
CA ILE A 383 15.24 15.26 -6.30
C ILE A 383 14.87 14.31 -7.46
N ASN A 384 13.60 14.09 -7.72
CA ASN A 384 13.15 13.23 -8.80
C ASN A 384 12.92 14.02 -10.10
N THR A 385 12.92 13.29 -11.22
CA THR A 385 12.49 13.85 -12.51
C THR A 385 11.02 14.22 -12.45
N ILE A 386 10.68 15.43 -12.86
CA ILE A 386 9.29 15.88 -12.99
C ILE A 386 8.64 15.08 -14.13
N ARG A 387 7.54 14.41 -13.83
CA ARG A 387 6.78 13.61 -14.80
C ARG A 387 5.33 14.05 -14.79
N ILE A 388 4.92 14.73 -15.86
CA ILE A 388 3.54 15.08 -16.10
C ILE A 388 3.01 14.09 -17.13
N TYR A 389 2.20 13.14 -16.68
CA TYR A 389 1.66 12.10 -17.56
C TYR A 389 0.56 12.67 -18.46
N ASN A 390 0.65 12.41 -19.76
CA ASN A 390 -0.43 12.68 -20.71
C ASN A 390 -1.37 11.45 -20.71
N PRO A 391 -2.62 11.55 -20.23
CA PRO A 391 -3.52 10.41 -20.11
C PRO A 391 -3.93 9.81 -21.47
N VAL A 392 -4.02 10.61 -22.52
CA VAL A 392 -4.34 10.11 -23.86
C VAL A 392 -3.21 9.22 -24.37
N LYS A 393 -1.96 9.71 -24.33
CA LYS A 393 -0.79 8.89 -24.69
C LYS A 393 -0.65 7.63 -23.84
N GLN A 394 -1.01 7.70 -22.53
CA GLN A 394 -1.01 6.49 -21.73
C GLN A 394 -2.05 5.48 -22.21
N GLY A 395 -3.22 5.91 -22.65
CA GLY A 395 -4.23 5.06 -23.28
C GLY A 395 -3.69 4.42 -24.56
N GLU A 396 -3.26 5.24 -25.50
CA GLU A 396 -2.73 4.78 -26.79
C GLU A 396 -1.56 3.80 -26.67
N GLU A 397 -0.65 4.04 -25.72
CA GLU A 397 0.55 3.22 -25.55
C GLU A 397 0.35 1.96 -24.66
N LYS A 398 -0.56 1.97 -23.70
CA LYS A 398 -0.68 0.92 -22.66
C LYS A 398 -1.99 0.14 -22.75
N ASP A 399 -2.93 0.64 -23.49
CA ASP A 399 -4.22 0.00 -23.81
C ASP A 399 -4.56 0.28 -25.29
N PRO A 400 -3.67 -0.09 -26.24
CA PRO A 400 -3.80 0.29 -27.66
C PRO A 400 -5.11 -0.20 -28.29
N ASP A 401 -5.66 -1.30 -27.81
CA ASP A 401 -6.90 -1.90 -28.28
C ASP A 401 -8.15 -1.40 -27.50
N GLY A 402 -7.97 -0.50 -26.52
CA GLY A 402 -9.03 0.04 -25.69
C GLY A 402 -9.73 -0.96 -24.76
N VAL A 403 -9.14 -2.12 -24.55
CA VAL A 403 -9.74 -3.20 -23.76
C VAL A 403 -9.98 -2.78 -22.31
N PHE A 404 -8.95 -2.18 -21.68
CA PHE A 404 -9.06 -1.71 -20.30
C PHE A 404 -10.08 -0.59 -20.16
N VAL A 405 -10.03 0.40 -21.05
CA VAL A 405 -10.98 1.52 -21.06
C VAL A 405 -12.40 1.01 -21.21
N LYS A 406 -12.68 0.18 -22.20
CA LYS A 406 -14.03 -0.36 -22.46
C LYS A 406 -14.56 -1.26 -21.35
N THR A 407 -13.68 -1.98 -20.66
CA THR A 407 -14.07 -2.82 -19.51
C THR A 407 -14.60 -1.96 -18.34
N TRP A 408 -13.95 -0.83 -18.07
CA TRP A 408 -14.28 0.00 -16.91
C TRP A 408 -15.15 1.22 -17.24
N LEU A 409 -15.35 1.49 -18.52
CA LEU A 409 -16.22 2.54 -19.05
C LEU A 409 -17.16 1.92 -20.10
N PRO A 410 -18.18 1.15 -19.68
CA PRO A 410 -19.09 0.47 -20.62
C PRO A 410 -19.83 1.44 -21.53
N GLU A 411 -20.01 2.69 -21.10
CA GLU A 411 -20.58 3.77 -21.94
C GLU A 411 -19.73 4.10 -23.17
N LEU A 412 -18.46 3.68 -23.23
CA LEU A 412 -17.57 3.85 -24.39
C LEU A 412 -17.33 2.55 -25.17
N ALA A 413 -18.09 1.48 -24.90
CA ALA A 413 -17.85 0.16 -25.47
C ALA A 413 -17.87 0.15 -27.00
N GLU A 414 -18.79 0.89 -27.61
CA GLU A 414 -18.97 0.96 -29.06
C GLU A 414 -18.03 1.95 -29.75
N VAL A 415 -17.34 2.81 -28.99
CA VAL A 415 -16.42 3.79 -29.56
C VAL A 415 -15.18 3.10 -30.12
N PRO A 416 -14.81 3.30 -31.39
CA PRO A 416 -13.64 2.62 -31.97
C PRO A 416 -12.33 3.20 -31.50
N VAL A 417 -11.26 2.41 -31.61
CA VAL A 417 -9.89 2.85 -31.43
C VAL A 417 -9.44 3.64 -32.69
N PRO A 418 -8.72 4.78 -32.56
CA PRO A 418 -8.17 5.36 -31.31
C PRO A 418 -9.13 6.33 -30.57
N LEU A 419 -10.31 6.61 -31.08
CA LEU A 419 -11.24 7.62 -30.55
C LEU A 419 -11.69 7.30 -29.11
N VAL A 420 -11.67 6.02 -28.70
CA VAL A 420 -11.99 5.61 -27.32
C VAL A 420 -11.10 6.28 -26.26
N HIS A 421 -9.88 6.72 -26.62
CA HIS A 421 -8.99 7.44 -25.73
C HIS A 421 -9.20 8.97 -25.74
N SER A 422 -10.01 9.47 -26.69
CA SER A 422 -10.28 10.89 -26.88
C SER A 422 -11.71 11.10 -27.38
N PRO A 423 -12.75 10.63 -26.69
CA PRO A 423 -14.14 10.62 -27.18
C PRO A 423 -14.70 12.02 -27.44
N TRP A 424 -14.13 13.06 -26.84
CA TRP A 424 -14.52 14.46 -27.16
C TRP A 424 -14.17 14.91 -28.57
N LEU A 425 -13.46 14.09 -29.35
CA LEU A 425 -13.19 14.34 -30.77
C LEU A 425 -14.27 13.77 -31.70
N LEU A 426 -15.21 13.00 -31.14
CA LEU A 426 -16.34 12.45 -31.93
C LEU A 426 -17.20 13.57 -32.49
N SER A 427 -17.44 13.53 -33.80
CA SER A 427 -18.45 14.39 -34.44
C SER A 427 -19.85 14.03 -33.94
N PRO A 428 -20.86 14.93 -34.09
CA PRO A 428 -22.23 14.60 -33.69
C PRO A 428 -22.79 13.34 -34.37
N MET A 429 -22.40 13.08 -35.63
CA MET A 429 -22.81 11.89 -36.37
C MET A 429 -22.18 10.61 -35.77
N GLU A 430 -20.89 10.66 -35.37
CA GLU A 430 -20.20 9.54 -34.74
C GLU A 430 -20.76 9.28 -33.33
N GLN A 431 -21.11 10.33 -32.57
CA GLN A 431 -21.79 10.18 -31.28
C GLN A 431 -23.13 9.45 -31.43
N MET A 432 -23.91 9.76 -32.44
CA MET A 432 -25.14 9.02 -32.76
C MET A 432 -24.84 7.59 -33.20
N LEU A 433 -23.82 7.37 -34.03
CA LEU A 433 -23.44 6.02 -34.51
C LEU A 433 -22.99 5.08 -33.39
N TYR A 434 -22.22 5.61 -32.43
CA TYR A 434 -21.67 4.83 -31.31
C TYR A 434 -22.53 4.93 -30.05
N ALA A 435 -23.72 5.53 -30.14
CA ALA A 435 -24.69 5.66 -29.04
C ALA A 435 -24.05 6.25 -27.75
N VAL A 436 -23.23 7.31 -27.90
CA VAL A 436 -22.61 8.02 -26.79
C VAL A 436 -22.67 9.53 -26.96
N ASN A 437 -23.26 10.25 -26.02
CA ASN A 437 -23.29 11.72 -25.99
C ASN A 437 -22.23 12.24 -25.04
N VAL A 438 -21.19 12.86 -25.56
CA VAL A 438 -20.13 13.47 -24.71
C VAL A 438 -20.69 14.71 -24.02
N GLY A 439 -20.62 14.71 -22.70
CA GLY A 439 -21.24 15.70 -21.81
C GLY A 439 -22.49 15.18 -21.08
N GLU A 440 -23.10 14.10 -21.55
CA GLU A 440 -24.28 13.46 -20.93
C GLU A 440 -23.96 12.04 -20.45
N ASP A 441 -23.74 11.10 -21.41
CA ASP A 441 -23.44 9.69 -21.11
C ASP A 441 -22.03 9.53 -20.57
N TYR A 442 -21.06 10.21 -21.18
CA TYR A 442 -19.68 10.30 -20.72
C TYR A 442 -19.27 11.78 -20.61
N PRO A 443 -18.61 12.18 -19.49
CA PRO A 443 -18.29 13.59 -19.27
C PRO A 443 -17.33 14.17 -20.31
N ALA A 444 -17.53 15.44 -20.63
CA ALA A 444 -16.54 16.21 -21.37
C ALA A 444 -15.26 16.43 -20.53
N PRO A 445 -14.09 16.65 -21.17
CA PRO A 445 -12.84 16.90 -20.46
C PRO A 445 -12.96 18.08 -19.48
N ILE A 446 -12.65 17.84 -18.21
CA ILE A 446 -12.77 18.85 -17.12
C ILE A 446 -11.69 19.95 -17.20
N VAL A 447 -10.62 19.71 -17.97
CA VAL A 447 -9.53 20.67 -18.22
C VAL A 447 -9.04 20.57 -19.66
N ASP A 448 -8.47 21.65 -20.18
CA ASP A 448 -7.65 21.59 -21.40
C ASP A 448 -6.31 20.93 -21.09
N LEU A 449 -6.03 19.80 -21.76
CA LEU A 449 -4.85 18.99 -21.52
C LEU A 449 -3.54 19.71 -21.90
N LYS A 450 -3.54 20.46 -23.00
CA LYS A 450 -2.36 21.17 -23.49
C LYS A 450 -2.02 22.37 -22.59
N GLN A 451 -3.03 23.13 -22.24
CA GLN A 451 -2.89 24.28 -21.37
C GLN A 451 -2.43 23.83 -19.95
N SER A 452 -3.13 22.90 -19.35
CA SER A 452 -2.80 22.40 -18.00
C SER A 452 -1.39 21.78 -17.92
N TYR A 453 -0.95 21.09 -18.98
CA TYR A 453 0.42 20.59 -19.08
C TYR A 453 1.45 21.73 -19.07
N ALA A 454 1.24 22.75 -19.91
CA ALA A 454 2.16 23.88 -20.01
C ALA A 454 2.26 24.67 -18.68
N GLU A 455 1.12 24.94 -18.04
CA GLU A 455 1.04 25.62 -16.74
C GLU A 455 1.76 24.83 -15.65
N ALA A 456 1.49 23.53 -15.53
CA ALA A 456 2.13 22.65 -14.55
C ALA A 456 3.66 22.57 -14.77
N GLN A 457 4.09 22.42 -16.03
CA GLN A 457 5.49 22.38 -16.39
C GLN A 457 6.20 23.68 -15.99
N ALA A 458 5.64 24.83 -16.38
CA ALA A 458 6.21 26.15 -16.04
C ALA A 458 6.30 26.37 -14.53
N LEU A 459 5.24 26.02 -13.79
CA LEU A 459 5.19 26.15 -12.33
C LEU A 459 6.25 25.28 -11.66
N LEU A 460 6.32 24.01 -11.97
CA LEU A 460 7.23 23.06 -11.31
C LEU A 460 8.70 23.36 -11.62
N TRP A 461 9.04 23.75 -12.87
CA TRP A 461 10.40 24.12 -13.22
C TRP A 461 10.83 25.43 -12.57
N ARG A 462 9.94 26.43 -12.47
CA ARG A 462 10.20 27.67 -11.73
C ARG A 462 10.44 27.37 -10.25
N TRP A 463 9.55 26.57 -9.63
CA TRP A 463 9.62 26.25 -8.20
C TRP A 463 10.88 25.47 -7.84
N ARG A 464 11.25 24.49 -8.66
CA ARG A 464 12.46 23.68 -8.48
C ARG A 464 13.75 24.49 -8.40
N LYS A 465 13.78 25.71 -8.99
CA LYS A 465 14.94 26.60 -8.98
C LYS A 465 15.03 27.46 -7.71
N LEU A 466 14.03 27.47 -6.84
CA LEU A 466 14.05 28.26 -5.62
C LEU A 466 15.15 27.78 -4.67
N PRO A 467 15.87 28.70 -3.99
CA PRO A 467 16.98 28.36 -3.09
C PRO A 467 16.60 27.36 -2.00
N ASP A 468 15.42 27.54 -1.40
CA ASP A 468 14.92 26.64 -0.34
C ASP A 468 14.68 25.22 -0.85
N VAL A 469 14.10 25.08 -2.04
CA VAL A 469 13.91 23.78 -2.69
C VAL A 469 15.25 23.11 -2.97
N GLN A 470 16.26 23.85 -3.43
CA GLN A 470 17.58 23.32 -3.72
C GLN A 470 18.32 22.90 -2.43
N ARG A 471 18.22 23.68 -1.36
CA ARG A 471 18.79 23.35 -0.05
C ARG A 471 18.20 22.05 0.51
N GLU A 472 16.86 21.95 0.48
CA GLU A 472 16.17 20.74 0.93
C GLU A 472 16.45 19.52 0.02
N ALA A 473 16.55 19.70 -1.29
CA ALA A 473 16.95 18.65 -2.22
C ALA A 473 18.35 18.10 -1.86
N TYR A 474 19.30 18.96 -1.54
CA TYR A 474 20.63 18.51 -1.09
C TYR A 474 20.56 17.71 0.23
N ARG A 475 19.75 18.16 1.21
CA ARG A 475 19.50 17.43 2.47
C ARG A 475 18.97 16.02 2.19
N LEU A 476 17.95 15.92 1.32
CA LEU A 476 17.32 14.64 0.97
C LEU A 476 18.27 13.70 0.22
N LEU A 477 19.08 14.22 -0.72
CA LEU A 477 20.09 13.43 -1.41
C LEU A 477 21.10 12.85 -0.43
N LYS A 478 21.62 13.66 0.48
CA LYS A 478 22.60 13.23 1.49
C LYS A 478 22.06 12.14 2.40
N ARG A 479 20.76 12.19 2.73
CA ARG A 479 20.12 11.25 3.65
C ARG A 479 19.66 9.95 2.97
N HIS A 480 19.06 10.07 1.79
CA HIS A 480 18.31 8.98 1.16
C HIS A 480 18.96 8.38 -0.09
N VAL A 481 19.94 9.04 -0.66
CA VAL A 481 20.64 8.56 -1.85
C VAL A 481 22.03 8.09 -1.47
N ARG A 482 22.45 6.97 -2.06
CA ARG A 482 23.80 6.47 -1.92
C ARG A 482 24.76 7.47 -2.57
N PRO A 483 25.82 7.89 -1.90
CA PRO A 483 26.88 8.63 -2.61
C PRO A 483 27.50 7.67 -3.64
N ASP A 484 27.66 8.17 -4.86
CA ASP A 484 28.38 7.48 -5.93
C ASP A 484 29.82 7.19 -5.54
#